data_3413c942dcef1b91789a10374b8f96d9
#
_entry.id   3413c942dcef1b91789a10374b8f96d9
#
_cell.length_a   1.000
_cell.length_b   1.000
_cell.length_c   1.000
_cell.angle_alpha   90.00
_cell.angle_beta   90.00
_cell.angle_gamma   90.00
#
_symmetry.space_group_name_H-M   'P 1'
#
loop_
_entity.id
_entity.type
_entity.pdbx_description
1 polymer ?
#
loop_
_entity_poly.entity_id
_entity_poly.type
_entity_poly.pdbx_seq_one_letter_code
_entity_poly.pdbx_strand_id
1 'polypeptide(L)'
;MKITLKEIGSTNRAECIALKVSREQAPYIASNEDSLREAEACPEIARPFGIYAEDIMVGFAMCAFDLRYEDPDDRYWLWRFMIDENLQGRGYGTLALQEIIGYFRSEELV
;
A
#
# COMPACT_ATOMS: atom_id res chain seq x y z
N MET A 1 17.82 -7.32 -5.04
CA MET A 1 16.71 -7.46 -4.06
C MET A 1 15.39 -7.27 -4.79
N LYS A 2 14.46 -8.17 -4.56
CA LYS A 2 13.17 -8.12 -5.25
C LYS A 2 12.08 -7.61 -4.33
N ILE A 3 11.36 -6.58 -4.78
CA ILE A 3 10.17 -6.05 -4.10
C ILE A 3 8.94 -6.53 -4.84
N THR A 4 7.96 -7.03 -4.11
CA THR A 4 6.67 -7.44 -4.68
C THR A 4 5.52 -6.85 -3.87
N LEU A 5 4.38 -6.69 -4.54
CA LEU A 5 3.13 -6.28 -3.91
C LEU A 5 2.22 -7.49 -3.85
N LYS A 6 1.67 -7.78 -2.66
CA LYS A 6 0.70 -8.86 -2.49
C LYS A 6 -0.55 -8.31 -1.83
N GLU A 7 -1.71 -8.66 -2.35
CA GLU A 7 -2.97 -8.20 -1.76
C GLU A 7 -3.08 -8.62 -0.30
N ILE A 8 -3.64 -7.73 0.52
CA ILE A 8 -3.91 -8.04 1.92
C ILE A 8 -5.21 -8.84 2.01
N GLY A 9 -5.12 -10.00 2.65
CA GLY A 9 -6.26 -10.88 2.90
C GLY A 9 -6.16 -11.49 4.28
N SER A 10 -6.97 -12.51 4.54
CA SER A 10 -7.03 -13.14 5.87
C SER A 10 -5.70 -13.74 6.33
N THR A 11 -4.85 -14.15 5.39
CA THR A 11 -3.58 -14.81 5.71
C THR A 11 -2.46 -13.87 6.13
N ASN A 12 -2.50 -12.60 5.69
CA ASN A 12 -1.43 -11.65 5.97
C ASN A 12 -1.90 -10.34 6.63
N ARG A 13 -3.17 -10.25 7.01
CA ARG A 13 -3.75 -9.07 7.65
C ARG A 13 -3.06 -8.74 8.98
N ALA A 14 -2.84 -9.75 9.81
CA ALA A 14 -2.20 -9.57 11.11
C ALA A 14 -0.76 -9.06 10.96
N GLU A 15 -0.03 -9.55 9.97
CA GLU A 15 1.32 -9.12 9.64
C GLU A 15 1.34 -7.63 9.27
N CYS A 16 0.38 -7.21 8.47
CA CYS A 16 0.23 -5.82 8.04
C CYS A 16 -0.04 -4.90 9.25
N ILE A 17 -0.93 -5.31 10.15
CA ILE A 17 -1.28 -4.53 11.34
C ILE A 17 -0.07 -4.41 12.29
N ALA A 18 0.80 -5.42 12.31
CA ALA A 18 1.98 -5.43 13.17
C ALA A 18 3.10 -4.49 12.69
N LEU A 19 3.06 -4.03 11.44
CA LEU A 19 4.03 -3.04 10.95
C LEU A 19 3.90 -1.73 11.71
N LYS A 20 5.01 -1.07 11.98
CA LYS A 20 5.03 0.13 12.82
C LYS A 20 5.49 1.35 12.04
N VAL A 21 4.70 2.43 12.12
CA VAL A 21 5.13 3.75 11.65
C VAL A 21 6.09 4.35 12.68
N SER A 22 6.93 5.30 12.26
CA SER A 22 7.80 5.99 13.20
C SER A 22 6.97 6.78 14.21
N ARG A 23 7.50 6.95 15.42
CA ARG A 23 6.83 7.70 16.49
C ARG A 23 6.49 9.13 16.08
N GLU A 24 7.35 9.72 15.27
CA GLU A 24 7.16 11.09 14.79
C GLU A 24 5.96 11.19 13.83
N GLN A 25 5.69 10.17 13.07
CA GLN A 25 4.62 10.13 12.08
C GLN A 25 3.29 9.63 12.64
N ALA A 26 3.33 8.76 13.64
CA ALA A 26 2.14 8.07 14.15
C ALA A 26 0.95 9.00 14.49
N PRO A 27 1.14 10.21 15.06
CA PRO A 27 0.00 11.09 15.34
C PRO A 27 -0.66 11.69 14.10
N TYR A 28 -0.02 11.62 12.93
CA TYR A 28 -0.45 12.33 11.72
C TYR A 28 -0.93 11.42 10.61
N ILE A 29 -0.77 10.11 10.74
CA ILE A 29 -1.19 9.17 9.70
C ILE A 29 -2.08 8.09 10.29
N ALA A 30 -2.99 7.57 9.46
CA ALA A 30 -3.86 6.49 9.86
C ALA A 30 -3.04 5.22 10.14
N SER A 31 -3.43 4.45 11.15
CA SER A 31 -2.84 3.14 11.39
C SER A 31 -3.19 2.19 10.24
N ASN A 32 -2.38 1.13 10.08
CA ASN A 32 -2.68 0.12 9.07
C ASN A 32 -4.03 -0.56 9.35
N GLU A 33 -4.36 -0.77 10.62
CA GLU A 33 -5.67 -1.33 10.98
C GLU A 33 -6.82 -0.43 10.53
N ASP A 34 -6.72 0.88 10.76
CA ASP A 34 -7.74 1.84 10.32
C ASP A 34 -7.82 1.87 8.80
N SER A 35 -6.68 1.84 8.11
CA SER A 35 -6.64 1.83 6.65
C SER A 35 -7.31 0.59 6.09
N LEU A 36 -7.10 -0.58 6.70
CA LEU A 36 -7.74 -1.82 6.26
C LEU A 36 -9.25 -1.79 6.50
N ARG A 37 -9.70 -1.15 7.57
CA ARG A 37 -11.14 -0.95 7.82
C ARG A 37 -11.76 -0.04 6.76
N GLU A 38 -11.06 1.02 6.35
CA GLU A 38 -11.51 1.87 5.25
C GLU A 38 -11.60 1.08 3.95
N ALA A 39 -10.62 0.23 3.68
CA ALA A 39 -10.61 -0.60 2.48
C ALA A 39 -11.79 -1.58 2.46
N GLU A 40 -12.09 -2.18 3.62
CA GLU A 40 -13.23 -3.09 3.77
C GLU A 40 -14.57 -2.38 3.53
N ALA A 41 -14.65 -1.08 3.87
CA ALA A 41 -15.84 -0.28 3.65
C ALA A 41 -15.99 0.18 2.19
N CYS A 42 -14.90 0.20 1.42
CA CYS A 42 -14.89 0.66 0.03
C CYS A 42 -14.21 -0.36 -0.90
N PRO A 43 -14.71 -1.61 -0.96
CA PRO A 43 -14.00 -2.67 -1.68
C PRO A 43 -13.91 -2.44 -3.19
N GLU A 44 -14.80 -1.64 -3.78
CA GLU A 44 -14.76 -1.32 -5.21
C GLU A 44 -13.64 -0.35 -5.56
N ILE A 45 -13.15 0.41 -4.59
CA ILE A 45 -12.18 1.49 -4.80
C ILE A 45 -10.81 1.12 -4.24
N ALA A 46 -10.77 0.59 -3.02
CA ALA A 46 -9.53 0.37 -2.29
C ALA A 46 -8.83 -0.92 -2.71
N ARG A 47 -7.50 -0.84 -2.85
CA ARG A 47 -6.63 -1.98 -3.16
C ARG A 47 -5.47 -1.98 -2.17
N PRO A 48 -5.61 -2.64 -1.01
CA PRO A 48 -4.54 -2.70 -0.02
C PRO A 48 -3.53 -3.79 -0.36
N PHE A 49 -2.24 -3.43 -0.30
CA PHE A 49 -1.13 -4.34 -0.59
C PHE A 49 -0.11 -4.35 0.53
N GLY A 50 0.39 -5.53 0.86
CA GLY A 50 1.64 -5.65 1.60
C GLY A 50 2.81 -5.47 0.65
N ILE A 51 3.81 -4.73 1.09
CA ILE A 51 5.06 -4.56 0.36
C ILE A 51 6.05 -5.58 0.91
N TYR A 52 6.55 -6.46 0.05
CA TYR A 52 7.44 -7.56 0.46
C TYR A 52 8.82 -7.37 -0.14
N ALA A 53 9.84 -7.51 0.71
CA ALA A 53 11.21 -7.72 0.27
C ALA A 53 11.48 -9.22 0.40
N GLU A 54 11.62 -9.90 -0.72
CA GLU A 54 11.61 -11.36 -0.78
C GLU A 54 10.33 -11.88 -0.12
N ASP A 55 10.43 -12.62 0.97
CA ASP A 55 9.28 -13.22 1.64
C ASP A 55 8.82 -12.46 2.90
N ILE A 56 9.44 -11.30 3.18
CA ILE A 56 9.19 -10.54 4.40
C ILE A 56 8.39 -9.28 4.07
N MET A 57 7.28 -9.08 4.77
CA MET A 57 6.50 -7.85 4.64
C MET A 57 7.25 -6.70 5.30
N VAL A 58 7.62 -5.70 4.50
CA VAL A 58 8.41 -4.54 4.97
C VAL A 58 7.60 -3.25 5.01
N GLY A 59 6.41 -3.25 4.42
CA GLY A 59 5.58 -2.05 4.36
C GLY A 59 4.18 -2.35 3.89
N PHE A 60 3.42 -1.26 3.75
CA PHE A 60 2.02 -1.31 3.34
C PHE A 60 1.73 -0.19 2.36
N ALA A 61 0.94 -0.48 1.35
CA ALA A 61 0.46 0.52 0.41
C ALA A 61 -1.02 0.28 0.16
N MET A 62 -1.81 1.35 0.14
CA MET A 62 -3.21 1.26 -0.25
C MET A 62 -3.41 2.13 -1.47
N CYS A 63 -3.71 1.48 -2.59
CA CYS A 63 -4.01 2.13 -3.85
C CYS A 63 -5.50 2.30 -3.98
N ALA A 64 -5.92 3.26 -4.79
CA ALA A 64 -7.33 3.51 -5.04
C ALA A 64 -7.59 3.58 -6.53
N PHE A 65 -8.72 3.01 -6.95
CA PHE A 65 -9.21 3.05 -8.33
C PHE A 65 -10.67 3.47 -8.28
N ASP A 66 -10.97 4.66 -8.82
CA ASP A 66 -12.35 5.13 -8.87
C ASP A 66 -12.69 5.50 -10.31
N LEU A 67 -13.38 4.61 -10.99
CA LEU A 67 -13.74 4.75 -12.40
C LEU A 67 -14.86 5.77 -12.63
N ARG A 68 -15.43 6.33 -11.56
CA ARG A 68 -16.46 7.37 -11.68
C ARG A 68 -15.89 8.72 -12.11
N TYR A 69 -14.59 8.96 -11.93
CA TYR A 69 -13.95 10.18 -12.41
C TYR A 69 -13.89 10.18 -13.93
N GLU A 70 -14.24 11.30 -14.54
CA GLU A 70 -14.23 11.42 -16.00
C GLU A 70 -12.82 11.42 -16.56
N ASP A 71 -11.90 12.15 -15.92
CA ASP A 71 -10.52 12.20 -16.35
C ASP A 71 -9.79 10.93 -15.91
N PRO A 72 -9.25 10.14 -16.87
CA PRO A 72 -8.51 8.93 -16.52
C PRO A 72 -7.36 9.16 -15.55
N ASP A 73 -6.73 10.33 -15.59
CA ASP A 73 -5.60 10.64 -14.70
C ASP A 73 -6.03 10.78 -13.24
N ASP A 74 -7.31 11.02 -12.98
CA ASP A 74 -7.85 11.17 -11.64
C ASP A 74 -8.36 9.86 -11.04
N ARG A 75 -8.39 8.77 -11.82
CA ARG A 75 -8.97 7.50 -11.40
C ARG A 75 -8.08 6.65 -10.51
N TYR A 76 -6.79 6.94 -10.48
CA TYR A 76 -5.79 6.12 -9.81
C TYR A 76 -4.95 6.97 -8.89
N TRP A 77 -4.88 6.62 -7.59
CA TRP A 77 -4.00 7.35 -6.68
C TRP A 77 -3.49 6.44 -5.58
N LEU A 78 -2.37 6.86 -4.97
CA LEU A 78 -1.81 6.19 -3.81
C LEU A 78 -2.43 6.81 -2.56
N TRP A 79 -3.26 6.03 -1.87
CA TRP A 79 -4.04 6.51 -0.72
C TRP A 79 -3.25 6.46 0.58
N ARG A 80 -2.54 5.34 0.80
CA ARG A 80 -1.70 5.14 2.00
C ARG A 80 -0.39 4.49 1.57
N PHE A 81 0.69 4.83 2.28
CA PHE A 81 2.01 4.25 2.00
C PHE A 81 2.88 4.36 3.24
N MET A 82 3.51 3.24 3.66
CA MET A 82 4.48 3.28 4.73
C MET A 82 5.46 2.11 4.62
N ILE A 83 6.68 2.33 5.14
CA ILE A 83 7.67 1.28 5.36
C ILE A 83 7.84 1.17 6.87
N ASP A 84 7.94 -0.07 7.38
CA ASP A 84 8.13 -0.30 8.83
C ASP A 84 9.31 0.53 9.35
N GLU A 85 9.14 1.14 10.54
CA GLU A 85 10.13 2.06 11.09
C GLU A 85 11.52 1.45 11.23
N ASN A 86 11.60 0.15 11.50
CA ASN A 86 12.86 -0.56 11.67
C ASN A 86 13.55 -0.88 10.34
N LEU A 87 12.88 -0.64 9.21
CA LEU A 87 13.36 -1.03 7.88
C LEU A 87 13.54 0.17 6.96
N GLN A 88 13.32 1.38 7.45
CA GLN A 88 13.51 2.61 6.68
C GLN A 88 15.00 2.84 6.42
N GLY A 89 15.30 3.59 5.35
CA GLY A 89 16.68 3.91 5.00
C GLY A 89 17.40 2.82 4.23
N ARG A 90 16.71 1.79 3.77
CA ARG A 90 17.30 0.67 3.01
C ARG A 90 16.93 0.68 1.52
N GLY A 91 16.22 1.72 1.09
CA GLY A 91 15.79 1.83 -0.31
C GLY A 91 14.48 1.11 -0.64
N TYR A 92 13.82 0.49 0.33
CA TYR A 92 12.57 -0.23 0.09
C TYR A 92 11.47 0.69 -0.41
N GLY A 93 11.37 1.90 0.12
CA GLY A 93 10.34 2.85 -0.30
C GLY A 93 10.43 3.20 -1.76
N THR A 94 11.65 3.49 -2.26
CA THR A 94 11.87 3.81 -3.67
C THR A 94 11.51 2.64 -4.57
N LEU A 95 11.95 1.44 -4.22
CA LEU A 95 11.65 0.23 -4.99
C LEU A 95 10.16 -0.08 -4.99
N ALA A 96 9.50 0.11 -3.83
CA ALA A 96 8.06 -0.12 -3.71
C ALA A 96 7.27 0.86 -4.57
N LEU A 97 7.66 2.14 -4.60
CA LEU A 97 7.00 3.12 -5.45
C LEU A 97 7.13 2.78 -6.93
N GLN A 98 8.28 2.24 -7.36
CA GLN A 98 8.46 1.77 -8.73
C GLN A 98 7.49 0.63 -9.07
N GLU A 99 7.29 -0.30 -8.14
CA GLU A 99 6.34 -1.39 -8.31
C GLU A 99 4.88 -0.88 -8.37
N ILE A 100 4.55 0.10 -7.54
CA ILE A 100 3.21 0.72 -7.52
C ILE A 100 2.94 1.45 -8.85
N ILE A 101 3.91 2.19 -9.36
CA ILE A 101 3.78 2.86 -10.66
C ILE A 101 3.57 1.83 -11.77
N GLY A 102 4.32 0.73 -11.74
CA GLY A 102 4.14 -0.36 -12.70
C GLY A 102 2.75 -0.98 -12.62
N TYR A 103 2.23 -1.14 -11.40
CA TYR A 103 0.89 -1.66 -11.19
C TYR A 103 -0.18 -0.72 -11.77
N PHE A 104 -0.08 0.59 -11.52
CA PHE A 104 -1.01 1.56 -12.11
C PHE A 104 -0.98 1.53 -13.62
N ARG A 105 0.20 1.44 -14.22
CA ARG A 105 0.33 1.36 -15.68
C ARG A 105 -0.31 0.10 -16.25
N SER A 106 -0.18 -1.02 -15.54
CA SER A 106 -0.79 -2.27 -16.00
C SER A 106 -2.32 -2.19 -15.98
N GLU A 107 -2.90 -1.50 -15.00
CA GLU A 107 -4.33 -1.32 -14.91
C GLU A 107 -4.87 -0.37 -15.97
N GLU A 108 -4.11 0.65 -16.36
CA GLU A 108 -4.48 1.60 -17.41
C GLU A 108 -4.58 0.95 -18.78
N LEU A 109 -3.87 -0.16 -18.99
CA LEU A 109 -3.85 -0.86 -20.27
C LEU A 109 -4.99 -1.87 -20.44
N VAL A 110 -5.79 -2.07 -19.40
CA VAL A 110 -6.88 -3.06 -19.40
C VAL A 110 -8.22 -2.46 -19.81
#